data_511ad671462242ed2e6cb4c312eb7bbd
#
_entry.id   511ad671462242ed2e6cb4c312eb7bbd
#
_cell.length_a   1.000
_cell.length_b   1.000
_cell.length_c   1.000
_cell.angle_alpha   90.00
_cell.angle_beta   90.00
_cell.angle_gamma   90.00
#
_symmetry.space_group_name_H-M   'P 1'
#
loop_
_entity.id
_entity.type
_entity.pdbx_description
1 polymer ?
#
loop_
_entity_poly.entity_id
_entity_poly.type
_entity_poly.pdbx_seq_one_letter_code
_entity_poly.pdbx_strand_id
1 'polypeptide(L)'
;MVTLHILTRCTRQQNLLTIKKSVFPSPLQAVWHIIFDTTTLKDIDAEMLNELQSPNTRFHFVKGDGSDYLYPQLSDIIEKLDKDSYIAILDDDNIIHPDFYNTIKSEIEANPNKEAFVFEQFVDKKDFTGLDVRKVGPEHMKLRHIDSAQYVIKQSLYKQGRYEGGYCGDGVFIENLYKQHSDKFHFIHLELCYYNHLVYPKKARVPKVLYINGYSNLESTKHLGYEDTSLDVIGSNNDTKIDELVTSFKPDSIITVGESHTEFPNLCRQPLEVRKKWFNVNYDVEHNGEIAYNVAMNQMLEASNEHLVSYFTPIYNTGNKLWNTYRSLVEQTYQDWEWVMVNDSSDGGKTLKIAEEIARRDSRVRVYDFREKTGGIIGESKYRAACLTKGFLLAELDHDDLLTDNCTMDLVNATKAFPDAGFFFNDSVEVNENWESLTYDDGFAFGYGKYRKETYRGYEWDVAITQNINPKTIRHIVGVPNHVRAWRRDTYFAIGGHNRDLAIADDYELVVRTFLHTKICKIPKIGYIQFIYNNHSGQNTHDLSRADIQRRVRSIMYHYNDRIAKRFEELGVEDWAYNENPNNPLWAESRFGESENYVNYIYND
;
A
#
# COMPACT_ATOMS: atom_id res chain seq x y z
N MET A 1 -17.29 31.61 -6.36
CA MET A 1 -16.37 30.45 -6.10
C MET A 1 -16.61 30.03 -4.67
N VAL A 2 -16.90 28.77 -4.41
CA VAL A 2 -17.19 28.29 -3.05
C VAL A 2 -15.88 28.20 -2.27
N THR A 3 -15.78 28.85 -1.12
CA THR A 3 -14.67 28.72 -0.18
C THR A 3 -15.05 27.74 0.91
N LEU A 4 -14.20 26.74 1.13
CA LEU A 4 -14.35 25.74 2.18
C LEU A 4 -13.28 25.92 3.24
N HIS A 5 -13.66 26.11 4.48
CA HIS A 5 -12.77 26.11 5.64
C HIS A 5 -12.82 24.74 6.33
N ILE A 6 -11.68 24.09 6.43
CA ILE A 6 -11.51 22.84 7.15
C ILE A 6 -10.82 23.16 8.46
N LEU A 7 -11.41 22.80 9.60
CA LEU A 7 -10.88 23.08 10.92
C LEU A 7 -10.49 21.76 11.59
N THR A 8 -9.22 21.63 11.98
CA THR A 8 -8.68 20.46 12.68
C THR A 8 -8.26 20.84 14.09
N ARG A 9 -8.86 20.20 15.07
CA ARG A 9 -8.42 20.25 16.47
C ARG A 9 -7.25 19.29 16.64
N CYS A 10 -6.08 19.81 16.96
CA CYS A 10 -4.86 19.02 17.01
C CYS A 10 -4.51 18.62 18.45
N THR A 11 -4.61 17.33 18.71
CA THR A 11 -4.10 16.66 19.91
C THR A 11 -3.00 15.65 19.57
N ARG A 12 -2.91 15.24 18.29
CA ARG A 12 -1.96 14.26 17.73
C ARG A 12 -1.23 14.87 16.54
N GLN A 13 -0.25 15.71 16.84
CA GLN A 13 0.49 16.45 15.80
C GLN A 13 1.16 15.54 14.74
N GLN A 14 1.52 14.31 15.09
CA GLN A 14 2.11 13.33 14.18
C GLN A 14 1.20 12.94 13.00
N ASN A 15 -0.11 13.13 13.12
CA ASN A 15 -1.07 12.81 12.09
C ASN A 15 -1.24 13.93 11.03
N LEU A 16 -0.82 15.16 11.34
CA LEU A 16 -1.13 16.34 10.52
C LEU A 16 -0.55 16.27 9.10
N LEU A 17 0.64 15.70 8.91
CA LEU A 17 1.23 15.55 7.58
C LEU A 17 0.43 14.57 6.71
N THR A 18 -0.14 13.54 7.32
CA THR A 18 -1.04 12.61 6.63
C THR A 18 -2.37 13.28 6.28
N ILE A 19 -2.96 14.03 7.21
CA ILE A 19 -4.19 14.79 6.99
C ILE A 19 -3.99 15.83 5.88
N LYS A 20 -2.86 16.54 5.84
CA LYS A 20 -2.52 17.51 4.78
C LYS A 20 -2.73 16.92 3.39
N LYS A 21 -2.39 15.66 3.18
CA LYS A 21 -2.50 14.98 1.87
C LYS A 21 -3.96 14.73 1.48
N SER A 22 -4.85 14.55 2.45
CA SER A 22 -6.29 14.43 2.19
C SER A 22 -6.97 15.80 2.02
N VAL A 23 -6.39 16.85 2.58
CA VAL A 23 -6.89 18.23 2.47
C VAL A 23 -6.42 18.89 1.16
N PHE A 24 -5.24 18.53 0.64
CA PHE A 24 -4.66 19.10 -0.58
C PHE A 24 -4.14 17.99 -1.52
N PRO A 25 -4.30 18.16 -2.85
CA PRO A 25 -4.90 19.27 -3.58
C PRO A 25 -6.43 19.24 -3.55
N SER A 26 -7.04 20.42 -3.41
CA SER A 26 -8.50 20.57 -3.48
C SER A 26 -8.92 21.36 -4.72
N PRO A 27 -9.92 20.92 -5.50
CA PRO A 27 -10.50 21.69 -6.60
C PRO A 27 -11.36 22.88 -6.13
N LEU A 28 -11.67 22.94 -4.83
CA LEU A 28 -12.30 24.08 -4.17
C LEU A 28 -11.21 24.99 -3.59
N GLN A 29 -11.55 26.25 -3.33
CA GLN A 29 -10.72 27.11 -2.52
C GLN A 29 -10.79 26.66 -1.06
N ALA A 30 -10.02 25.63 -0.71
CA ALA A 30 -9.95 25.12 0.65
C ALA A 30 -8.90 25.90 1.46
N VAL A 31 -9.29 26.28 2.69
CA VAL A 31 -8.40 26.88 3.68
C VAL A 31 -8.39 25.96 4.91
N TRP A 32 -7.23 25.45 5.25
CA TRP A 32 -7.07 24.54 6.38
C TRP A 32 -6.63 25.30 7.64
N HIS A 33 -7.42 25.22 8.68
CA HIS A 33 -7.17 25.79 9.99
C HIS A 33 -6.76 24.68 10.95
N ILE A 34 -5.55 24.74 11.47
CA ILE A 34 -5.03 23.79 12.46
C ILE A 34 -5.01 24.49 13.81
N ILE A 35 -5.70 23.93 14.77
CA ILE A 35 -5.90 24.51 16.10
C ILE A 35 -5.13 23.68 17.11
N PHE A 36 -4.02 24.22 17.60
CA PHE A 36 -3.17 23.60 18.61
C PHE A 36 -3.59 24.05 20.01
N ASP A 37 -3.91 23.07 20.86
CA ASP A 37 -4.08 23.33 22.29
C ASP A 37 -2.74 23.37 23.00
N THR A 38 -2.29 24.57 23.35
CA THR A 38 -1.00 24.79 24.04
C THR A 38 -1.00 24.35 25.51
N THR A 39 -2.14 23.89 26.04
CA THR A 39 -2.20 23.30 27.39
C THR A 39 -1.86 21.82 27.38
N THR A 40 -2.21 21.12 26.30
CA THR A 40 -2.00 19.67 26.12
C THR A 40 -0.73 19.38 25.31
N LEU A 41 -0.45 20.16 24.26
CA LEU A 41 0.74 20.04 23.42
C LEU A 41 1.83 21.00 23.92
N LYS A 42 2.78 20.49 24.69
CA LYS A 42 3.88 21.28 25.25
C LYS A 42 4.98 21.56 24.26
N ASP A 43 5.24 20.59 23.37
CA ASP A 43 6.31 20.66 22.35
C ASP A 43 5.68 20.49 20.97
N ILE A 44 5.52 21.60 20.25
CA ILE A 44 5.03 21.59 18.88
C ILE A 44 6.25 21.58 17.95
N ASP A 45 6.31 20.57 17.08
CA ASP A 45 7.41 20.35 16.15
C ASP A 45 7.52 21.46 15.11
N ALA A 46 8.59 22.21 15.17
CA ALA A 46 8.84 23.36 14.28
C ALA A 46 9.10 22.92 12.82
N GLU A 47 9.70 21.76 12.58
CA GLU A 47 9.92 21.24 11.23
C GLU A 47 8.59 20.84 10.61
N MET A 48 7.75 20.14 11.35
CA MET A 48 6.39 19.80 10.93
C MET A 48 5.58 21.07 10.59
N LEU A 49 5.66 22.13 11.40
CA LEU A 49 4.98 23.40 11.10
C LEU A 49 5.45 23.98 9.76
N ASN A 50 6.76 23.95 9.49
CA ASN A 50 7.31 24.40 8.22
C ASN A 50 6.79 23.54 7.05
N GLU A 51 6.73 22.24 7.20
CA GLU A 51 6.19 21.33 6.18
C GLU A 51 4.68 21.54 5.95
N LEU A 52 3.93 21.88 7.01
CA LEU A 52 2.49 22.17 6.92
C LEU A 52 2.20 23.54 6.30
N GLN A 53 3.17 24.44 6.30
CA GLN A 53 2.95 25.80 5.82
C GLN A 53 2.58 25.83 4.35
N SER A 54 1.51 26.55 4.03
CA SER A 54 1.08 26.84 2.66
C SER A 54 0.28 28.14 2.65
N PRO A 55 0.05 28.74 1.46
CA PRO A 55 -0.82 29.92 1.36
C PRO A 55 -2.23 29.70 1.93
N ASN A 56 -2.67 28.44 1.96
CA ASN A 56 -4.01 28.05 2.41
C ASN A 56 -4.02 27.37 3.78
N THR A 57 -2.92 27.33 4.51
CA THR A 57 -2.87 26.83 5.90
C THR A 57 -2.86 27.99 6.89
N ARG A 58 -3.59 27.85 7.99
CA ARG A 58 -3.67 28.81 9.09
C ARG A 58 -3.45 28.08 10.42
N PHE A 59 -2.46 28.49 11.17
CA PHE A 59 -2.17 27.96 12.50
C PHE A 59 -2.83 28.82 13.59
N HIS A 60 -3.50 28.19 14.52
CA HIS A 60 -4.11 28.80 15.69
C HIS A 60 -3.54 28.15 16.95
N PHE A 61 -2.83 28.93 17.75
CA PHE A 61 -2.30 28.48 19.04
C PHE A 61 -3.23 29.00 20.12
N VAL A 62 -3.99 28.11 20.74
CA VAL A 62 -5.02 28.47 21.71
C VAL A 62 -4.73 27.83 23.05
N LYS A 63 -5.22 28.49 24.11
CA LYS A 63 -5.18 27.92 25.46
C LYS A 63 -6.50 27.21 25.72
N GLY A 64 -6.46 25.89 25.82
CA GLY A 64 -7.62 25.09 26.18
C GLY A 64 -8.05 25.34 27.63
N ASP A 65 -9.27 24.97 27.94
CA ASP A 65 -9.86 25.02 29.26
C ASP A 65 -9.71 23.73 30.07
N GLY A 66 -8.91 22.78 29.52
CA GLY A 66 -8.74 21.43 30.07
C GLY A 66 -9.78 20.43 29.58
N SER A 67 -10.72 20.86 28.73
CA SER A 67 -11.55 19.95 27.94
C SER A 67 -10.86 19.68 26.61
N ASP A 68 -10.84 18.42 26.17
CA ASP A 68 -10.18 18.02 24.91
C ASP A 68 -10.90 18.51 23.64
N TYR A 69 -11.98 19.33 23.79
CA TYR A 69 -12.89 19.57 22.67
C TYR A 69 -12.74 20.93 22.01
N LEU A 70 -12.15 21.93 22.67
CA LEU A 70 -11.89 23.27 22.15
C LEU A 70 -13.10 23.96 21.49
N TYR A 71 -14.32 23.65 21.89
CA TYR A 71 -15.54 24.19 21.29
C TYR A 71 -15.64 25.73 21.34
N PRO A 72 -15.29 26.41 22.44
CA PRO A 72 -15.29 27.86 22.47
C PRO A 72 -14.31 28.47 21.47
N GLN A 73 -13.09 27.93 21.39
CA GLN A 73 -12.03 28.40 20.50
C GLN A 73 -12.40 28.15 19.04
N LEU A 74 -13.04 27.00 18.75
CA LEU A 74 -13.56 26.66 17.43
C LEU A 74 -14.62 27.69 17.01
N SER A 75 -15.57 28.01 17.89
CA SER A 75 -16.61 29.00 17.65
C SER A 75 -16.02 30.37 17.38
N ASP A 76 -15.04 30.81 18.17
CA ASP A 76 -14.35 32.10 17.99
C ASP A 76 -13.64 32.22 16.63
N ILE A 77 -13.09 31.14 16.10
CA ILE A 77 -12.48 31.12 14.78
C ILE A 77 -13.56 31.20 13.70
N ILE A 78 -14.60 30.40 13.80
CA ILE A 78 -15.70 30.33 12.83
C ILE A 78 -16.45 31.66 12.73
N GLU A 79 -16.63 32.38 13.82
CA GLU A 79 -17.28 33.69 13.83
C GLU A 79 -16.58 34.73 12.93
N LYS A 80 -15.28 34.60 12.74
CA LYS A 80 -14.46 35.51 11.93
C LYS A 80 -14.40 35.16 10.45
N LEU A 81 -14.95 33.99 10.06
CA LEU A 81 -14.96 33.56 8.66
C LEU A 81 -16.08 34.21 7.87
N ASP A 82 -15.95 34.19 6.54
CA ASP A 82 -16.96 34.75 5.64
C ASP A 82 -18.28 34.00 5.77
N LYS A 83 -19.38 34.75 5.90
CA LYS A 83 -20.76 34.22 6.06
C LYS A 83 -21.22 33.32 4.91
N ASP A 84 -20.65 33.50 3.72
CA ASP A 84 -20.98 32.73 2.53
C ASP A 84 -20.05 31.54 2.30
N SER A 85 -19.03 31.38 3.14
CA SER A 85 -18.15 30.20 3.13
C SER A 85 -18.80 28.99 3.80
N TYR A 86 -18.21 27.83 3.57
CA TYR A 86 -18.61 26.55 4.17
C TYR A 86 -17.58 26.07 5.18
N ILE A 87 -18.04 25.38 6.19
CA ILE A 87 -17.26 24.88 7.33
C ILE A 87 -17.33 23.36 7.36
N ALA A 88 -16.19 22.70 7.42
CA ALA A 88 -16.04 21.28 7.74
C ALA A 88 -15.13 21.14 8.97
N ILE A 89 -15.50 20.27 9.89
CA ILE A 89 -14.63 19.88 11.00
C ILE A 89 -13.98 18.56 10.62
N LEU A 90 -12.68 18.49 10.77
CA LEU A 90 -11.89 17.29 10.50
C LEU A 90 -10.94 17.08 11.67
N ASP A 91 -11.27 16.20 12.58
CA ASP A 91 -10.40 15.90 13.72
C ASP A 91 -9.09 15.25 13.29
N ASP A 92 -8.08 15.29 14.14
CA ASP A 92 -6.72 14.87 13.84
C ASP A 92 -6.51 13.34 13.75
N ASP A 93 -7.58 12.59 13.71
CA ASP A 93 -7.62 11.15 13.48
C ASP A 93 -8.50 10.73 12.29
N ASN A 94 -9.10 11.69 11.60
CA ASN A 94 -9.97 11.47 10.45
C ASN A 94 -9.25 11.81 9.13
N ILE A 95 -9.69 11.19 8.03
CA ILE A 95 -9.19 11.46 6.67
C ILE A 95 -10.36 11.74 5.74
N ILE A 96 -10.19 12.73 4.88
CA ILE A 96 -11.15 13.06 3.81
C ILE A 96 -11.02 12.05 2.67
N HIS A 97 -12.16 11.53 2.20
CA HIS A 97 -12.19 10.67 1.00
C HIS A 97 -11.81 11.46 -0.26
N PRO A 98 -11.12 10.88 -1.25
CA PRO A 98 -10.72 11.58 -2.48
C PRO A 98 -11.89 12.26 -3.23
N ASP A 99 -13.07 11.66 -3.22
CA ASP A 99 -14.25 12.20 -3.91
C ASP A 99 -14.95 13.35 -3.17
N PHE A 100 -14.55 13.63 -1.94
CA PHE A 100 -15.19 14.63 -1.06
C PHE A 100 -15.38 15.98 -1.75
N TYR A 101 -14.30 16.56 -2.27
CA TYR A 101 -14.34 17.93 -2.81
C TYR A 101 -15.22 18.05 -4.05
N ASN A 102 -15.11 17.09 -4.97
CA ASN A 102 -15.91 17.09 -6.19
C ASN A 102 -17.40 16.88 -5.87
N THR A 103 -17.70 15.95 -4.96
CA THR A 103 -19.06 15.69 -4.51
C THR A 103 -19.66 16.90 -3.81
N ILE A 104 -18.97 17.44 -2.78
CA ILE A 104 -19.47 18.61 -2.03
C ILE A 104 -19.71 19.82 -2.95
N LYS A 105 -18.78 20.07 -3.87
CA LYS A 105 -18.95 21.14 -4.87
C LYS A 105 -20.19 20.93 -5.72
N SER A 106 -20.34 19.76 -6.30
CA SER A 106 -21.49 19.42 -7.15
C SER A 106 -22.82 19.51 -6.39
N GLU A 107 -22.84 19.04 -5.14
CA GLU A 107 -24.05 19.07 -4.31
C GLU A 107 -24.43 20.48 -3.87
N ILE A 108 -23.48 21.36 -3.58
CA ILE A 108 -23.73 22.78 -3.30
C ILE A 108 -24.31 23.48 -4.55
N GLU A 109 -23.74 23.21 -5.72
CA GLU A 109 -24.19 23.79 -6.99
C GLU A 109 -25.58 23.28 -7.39
N ALA A 110 -25.87 22.01 -7.16
CA ALA A 110 -27.16 21.38 -7.47
C ALA A 110 -28.28 21.77 -6.49
N ASN A 111 -27.94 22.13 -5.27
CA ASN A 111 -28.89 22.40 -4.18
C ASN A 111 -28.67 23.80 -3.56
N PRO A 112 -28.82 24.89 -4.31
CA PRO A 112 -28.45 26.25 -3.87
C PRO A 112 -29.28 26.78 -2.68
N ASN A 113 -30.41 26.17 -2.38
CA ASN A 113 -31.26 26.51 -1.24
C ASN A 113 -30.88 25.75 0.04
N LYS A 114 -29.94 24.81 -0.04
CA LYS A 114 -29.42 24.04 1.10
C LYS A 114 -28.15 24.68 1.65
N GLU A 115 -28.02 24.62 2.96
CA GLU A 115 -26.91 25.27 3.67
C GLU A 115 -26.11 24.28 4.54
N ALA A 116 -26.63 23.04 4.71
CA ALA A 116 -25.98 21.96 5.43
C ALA A 116 -26.00 20.67 4.57
N PHE A 117 -24.85 20.09 4.34
CA PHE A 117 -24.64 18.88 3.56
C PHE A 117 -24.09 17.81 4.49
N VAL A 118 -24.85 16.74 4.72
CA VAL A 118 -24.50 15.65 5.63
C VAL A 118 -24.27 14.38 4.81
N PHE A 119 -23.17 13.70 5.04
CA PHE A 119 -22.74 12.56 4.22
C PHE A 119 -22.40 11.34 5.06
N GLU A 120 -22.34 10.19 4.41
CA GLU A 120 -21.98 8.94 5.03
C GLU A 120 -20.48 8.89 5.35
N GLN A 121 -20.08 8.00 6.25
CA GLN A 121 -18.72 7.93 6.77
C GLN A 121 -18.33 6.46 6.93
N PHE A 122 -17.13 6.11 6.46
CA PHE A 122 -16.51 4.85 6.82
C PHE A 122 -16.11 4.84 8.28
N VAL A 123 -16.41 3.73 8.96
CA VAL A 123 -16.10 3.52 10.38
C VAL A 123 -15.49 2.13 10.53
N ASP A 124 -14.35 2.03 11.20
CA ASP A 124 -13.77 0.73 11.50
C ASP A 124 -14.72 -0.12 12.33
N LYS A 125 -14.92 -1.38 11.95
CA LYS A 125 -15.67 -2.34 12.75
C LYS A 125 -14.99 -2.53 14.09
N LYS A 126 -15.77 -2.75 15.13
CA LYS A 126 -15.28 -2.91 16.51
C LYS A 126 -14.29 -4.06 16.67
N ASP A 127 -14.34 -5.04 15.80
CA ASP A 127 -13.46 -6.20 15.75
C ASP A 127 -12.35 -6.07 14.70
N PHE A 128 -12.27 -4.91 14.03
CA PHE A 128 -11.31 -4.61 12.95
C PHE A 128 -11.38 -5.57 11.76
N THR A 129 -12.52 -6.22 11.53
CA THR A 129 -12.74 -7.14 10.41
C THR A 129 -13.16 -6.43 9.13
N GLY A 130 -13.22 -5.12 9.11
CA GLY A 130 -13.58 -4.32 7.94
C GLY A 130 -14.15 -2.95 8.31
N LEU A 131 -14.66 -2.26 7.30
CA LEU A 131 -15.35 -0.99 7.46
C LEU A 131 -16.86 -1.20 7.52
N ASP A 132 -17.50 -0.53 8.47
CA ASP A 132 -18.93 -0.27 8.45
C ASP A 132 -19.19 1.11 7.87
N VAL A 133 -20.42 1.33 7.42
CA VAL A 133 -20.85 2.64 6.96
C VAL A 133 -21.80 3.25 8.00
N ARG A 134 -21.42 4.41 8.52
CA ARG A 134 -22.32 5.23 9.31
C ARG A 134 -23.25 5.98 8.37
N LYS A 135 -24.48 5.50 8.28
CA LYS A 135 -25.53 6.03 7.41
C LYS A 135 -26.05 7.38 7.90
N VAL A 136 -26.52 8.19 6.96
CA VAL A 136 -27.15 9.48 7.23
C VAL A 136 -28.58 9.52 6.70
N GLY A 137 -29.40 10.37 7.31
CA GLY A 137 -30.81 10.57 6.99
C GLY A 137 -31.50 11.33 8.11
N PRO A 138 -32.74 11.78 7.93
CA PRO A 138 -33.50 12.48 8.96
C PRO A 138 -33.56 11.76 10.31
N GLU A 139 -33.67 10.44 10.30
CA GLU A 139 -33.76 9.57 11.46
C GLU A 139 -32.43 9.44 12.22
N HIS A 140 -31.33 9.74 11.56
CA HIS A 140 -29.97 9.67 12.11
C HIS A 140 -29.51 11.01 12.71
N MET A 141 -30.21 12.11 12.48
CA MET A 141 -29.87 13.46 12.98
C MET A 141 -30.14 13.58 14.48
N LYS A 142 -29.40 12.80 15.27
CA LYS A 142 -29.54 12.75 16.73
C LYS A 142 -28.23 12.42 17.43
N LEU A 143 -28.17 12.71 18.69
CA LEU A 143 -27.05 12.45 19.58
C LEU A 143 -26.47 11.04 19.39
N ARG A 144 -25.15 10.93 19.28
CA ARG A 144 -24.37 9.68 19.12
C ARG A 144 -24.51 8.98 17.75
N HIS A 145 -25.21 9.58 16.78
CA HIS A 145 -25.36 9.02 15.45
C HIS A 145 -24.56 9.77 14.38
N ILE A 146 -24.31 11.05 14.58
CA ILE A 146 -23.56 11.91 13.65
C ILE A 146 -22.28 12.38 14.32
N ASP A 147 -21.20 12.36 13.56
CA ASP A 147 -19.88 12.85 13.93
C ASP A 147 -19.61 14.22 13.30
N SER A 148 -18.72 15.01 13.90
CA SER A 148 -18.36 16.35 13.38
C SER A 148 -17.75 16.30 11.96
N ALA A 149 -17.12 15.20 11.57
CA ALA A 149 -16.53 15.02 10.25
C ALA A 149 -17.53 14.57 9.17
N GLN A 150 -18.83 14.44 9.49
CA GLN A 150 -19.88 14.01 8.55
C GLN A 150 -20.69 15.15 7.95
N TYR A 151 -20.31 16.40 8.15
CA TYR A 151 -21.09 17.51 7.60
C TYR A 151 -20.24 18.69 7.13
N VAL A 152 -20.76 19.37 6.12
CA VAL A 152 -20.29 20.66 5.65
C VAL A 152 -21.44 21.66 5.78
N ILE A 153 -21.26 22.72 6.54
CA ILE A 153 -22.32 23.67 6.86
C ILE A 153 -21.89 25.08 6.47
N LYS A 154 -22.81 25.83 5.85
CA LYS A 154 -22.59 27.25 5.53
C LYS A 154 -22.38 28.03 6.83
N GLN A 155 -21.39 28.92 6.88
CA GLN A 155 -21.02 29.68 8.08
C GLN A 155 -22.21 30.44 8.72
N SER A 156 -23.06 31.03 7.89
CA SER A 156 -24.27 31.74 8.36
C SER A 156 -25.26 30.86 9.11
N LEU A 157 -25.38 29.58 8.72
CA LEU A 157 -26.19 28.59 9.42
C LEU A 157 -25.44 28.02 10.64
N TYR A 158 -24.14 27.75 10.50
CA TYR A 158 -23.30 27.21 11.57
C TYR A 158 -23.37 28.06 12.85
N LYS A 159 -23.33 29.39 12.71
CA LYS A 159 -23.41 30.35 13.82
C LYS A 159 -24.73 30.31 14.63
N GLN A 160 -25.77 29.71 14.08
CA GLN A 160 -27.05 29.55 14.76
C GLN A 160 -27.06 28.36 15.73
N GLY A 161 -26.10 27.41 15.55
CA GLY A 161 -25.90 26.30 16.46
C GLY A 161 -25.08 26.68 17.69
N ARG A 162 -25.20 25.89 18.76
CA ARG A 162 -24.38 26.00 19.96
C ARG A 162 -23.86 24.66 20.39
N TYR A 163 -22.59 24.63 20.71
CA TYR A 163 -22.00 23.46 21.36
C TYR A 163 -22.37 23.47 22.85
N GLU A 164 -22.84 22.33 23.31
CA GLU A 164 -22.94 22.06 24.75
C GLU A 164 -21.71 21.21 25.14
N GLY A 165 -21.06 21.57 26.24
CA GLY A 165 -19.80 20.98 26.64
C GLY A 165 -19.83 19.45 26.84
N GLY A 166 -18.71 18.79 26.61
CA GLY A 166 -18.48 17.37 26.84
C GLY A 166 -18.36 16.52 25.57
N TYR A 167 -18.12 15.23 25.73
CA TYR A 167 -17.81 14.26 24.68
C TYR A 167 -18.82 14.17 23.51
N CYS A 168 -20.04 14.56 23.73
CA CYS A 168 -21.10 14.48 22.72
C CYS A 168 -21.53 15.87 22.18
N GLY A 169 -20.72 16.91 22.38
CA GLY A 169 -21.11 18.28 22.03
C GLY A 169 -21.40 18.50 20.56
N ASP A 170 -20.71 17.82 19.67
CA ASP A 170 -20.95 17.81 18.22
C ASP A 170 -22.29 17.17 17.85
N GLY A 171 -22.64 16.06 18.47
CA GLY A 171 -23.94 15.41 18.27
C GLY A 171 -25.11 16.28 18.76
N VAL A 172 -24.95 16.97 19.91
CA VAL A 172 -25.95 17.93 20.43
C VAL A 172 -26.06 19.12 19.49
N PHE A 173 -24.93 19.65 19.03
CA PHE A 173 -24.90 20.77 18.09
C PHE A 173 -25.73 20.49 16.84
N ILE A 174 -25.43 19.38 16.15
CA ILE A 174 -26.06 19.06 14.88
C ILE A 174 -27.54 18.66 15.04
N GLU A 175 -27.89 17.96 16.11
CA GLU A 175 -29.28 17.61 16.44
C GLU A 175 -30.14 18.84 16.66
N ASN A 176 -29.64 19.82 17.43
CA ASN A 176 -30.36 21.06 17.72
C ASN A 176 -30.48 21.93 16.45
N LEU A 177 -29.42 22.02 15.65
CA LEU A 177 -29.43 22.76 14.40
C LEU A 177 -30.43 22.16 13.39
N TYR A 178 -30.46 20.83 13.28
CA TYR A 178 -31.42 20.14 12.41
C TYR A 178 -32.86 20.31 12.85
N LYS A 179 -33.17 20.24 14.17
CA LYS A 179 -34.53 20.47 14.69
C LYS A 179 -35.07 21.85 14.33
N GLN A 180 -34.20 22.85 14.25
CA GLN A 180 -34.59 24.24 13.97
C GLN A 180 -34.64 24.57 12.48
N HIS A 181 -33.82 23.89 11.65
CA HIS A 181 -33.55 24.24 10.26
C HIS A 181 -33.52 23.03 9.31
N SER A 182 -34.39 22.04 9.55
CA SER A 182 -34.38 20.79 8.77
C SER A 182 -34.55 21.00 7.27
N ASP A 183 -35.23 22.06 6.85
CA ASP A 183 -35.41 22.47 5.46
C ASP A 183 -34.10 22.90 4.77
N LYS A 184 -33.07 23.26 5.54
CA LYS A 184 -31.74 23.66 5.05
C LYS A 184 -30.77 22.49 4.86
N PHE A 185 -31.13 21.30 5.30
CA PHE A 185 -30.26 20.12 5.25
C PHE A 185 -30.45 19.34 3.95
N HIS A 186 -29.34 18.77 3.48
CA HIS A 186 -29.27 17.85 2.35
C HIS A 186 -28.46 16.62 2.75
N PHE A 187 -28.91 15.42 2.40
CA PHE A 187 -28.26 14.17 2.75
C PHE A 187 -27.61 13.55 1.52
N ILE A 188 -26.33 13.24 1.63
CA ILE A 188 -25.51 12.65 0.58
C ILE A 188 -25.22 11.20 0.98
N HIS A 189 -25.74 10.24 0.24
CA HIS A 189 -25.56 8.80 0.52
C HIS A 189 -24.28 8.27 -0.14
N LEU A 190 -23.17 8.94 0.14
CA LEU A 190 -21.82 8.56 -0.25
C LEU A 190 -20.89 8.75 0.94
N GLU A 191 -19.94 7.85 1.09
CA GLU A 191 -18.95 7.86 2.15
C GLU A 191 -17.82 8.83 1.79
N LEU A 192 -17.79 10.00 2.44
CA LEU A 192 -16.85 11.08 2.09
C LEU A 192 -15.77 11.33 3.15
N CYS A 193 -15.71 10.53 4.21
CA CYS A 193 -14.73 10.63 5.28
C CYS A 193 -14.47 9.26 5.91
N TYR A 194 -13.26 9.05 6.40
CA TYR A 194 -12.87 7.89 7.21
C TYR A 194 -12.75 8.32 8.68
N TYR A 195 -13.57 7.74 9.52
CA TYR A 195 -13.61 8.04 10.96
C TYR A 195 -12.54 7.27 11.73
N ASN A 196 -11.79 7.97 12.56
CA ASN A 196 -10.72 7.41 13.39
C ASN A 196 -9.65 6.62 12.59
N HIS A 197 -9.49 6.92 11.32
CA HIS A 197 -8.58 6.17 10.43
C HIS A 197 -7.11 6.25 10.88
N LEU A 198 -6.74 7.34 11.58
CA LEU A 198 -5.37 7.54 12.10
C LEU A 198 -5.25 7.22 13.60
N VAL A 199 -6.35 6.83 14.25
CA VAL A 199 -6.28 6.23 15.59
C VAL A 199 -6.02 4.76 15.39
N TYR A 200 -4.79 4.34 15.56
CA TYR A 200 -4.50 2.92 15.72
C TYR A 200 -5.42 2.37 16.82
N PRO A 201 -5.98 1.18 16.60
CA PRO A 201 -7.00 0.65 17.50
C PRO A 201 -6.49 0.64 18.94
N LYS A 202 -7.06 1.48 19.77
CA LYS A 202 -6.71 1.54 21.20
C LYS A 202 -7.04 0.24 21.94
N LYS A 203 -7.76 -0.69 21.29
CA LYS A 203 -8.08 -2.05 21.79
C LYS A 203 -8.39 -2.98 20.63
N ALA A 204 -7.45 -3.17 19.69
CA ALA A 204 -7.49 -4.40 18.91
C ALA A 204 -7.45 -5.58 19.89
N ARG A 205 -8.16 -6.67 19.61
CA ARG A 205 -7.85 -7.89 20.34
C ARG A 205 -6.37 -8.16 20.18
N VAL A 206 -5.74 -8.61 21.24
CA VAL A 206 -4.32 -8.96 21.20
C VAL A 206 -4.12 -10.02 20.13
N PRO A 207 -3.29 -9.80 19.10
CA PRO A 207 -3.02 -10.80 18.07
C PRO A 207 -2.44 -12.07 18.69
N LYS A 208 -2.90 -13.23 18.23
CA LYS A 208 -2.45 -14.54 18.68
C LYS A 208 -1.38 -15.07 17.75
N VAL A 209 -0.19 -15.29 18.28
CA VAL A 209 0.97 -15.77 17.52
C VAL A 209 1.37 -17.16 17.99
N LEU A 210 1.36 -18.13 17.08
CA LEU A 210 1.98 -19.43 17.32
C LEU A 210 3.43 -19.35 16.82
N TYR A 211 4.36 -19.50 17.76
CA TYR A 211 5.79 -19.43 17.49
C TYR A 211 6.43 -20.81 17.59
N ILE A 212 7.08 -21.27 16.53
CA ILE A 212 7.72 -22.59 16.46
C ILE A 212 9.20 -22.40 16.13
N ASN A 213 10.06 -22.76 17.08
CA ASN A 213 11.50 -22.72 16.89
C ASN A 213 12.06 -24.15 16.83
N GLY A 214 12.53 -24.57 15.66
CA GLY A 214 13.10 -25.90 15.45
C GLY A 214 14.42 -26.16 16.18
N TYR A 215 15.10 -25.13 16.69
CA TYR A 215 16.50 -25.21 17.14
C TYR A 215 16.75 -25.13 18.65
N SER A 216 15.80 -24.75 19.47
CA SER A 216 16.03 -24.61 20.90
C SER A 216 14.83 -24.93 21.77
N ASN A 217 15.12 -25.34 23.01
CA ASN A 217 14.12 -25.41 24.07
C ASN A 217 13.64 -24.01 24.40
N LEU A 218 12.45 -23.67 23.95
CA LEU A 218 11.82 -22.38 24.22
C LEU A 218 11.24 -22.35 25.63
N GLU A 219 11.95 -21.76 26.57
CA GLU A 219 11.38 -21.43 27.88
C GLU A 219 10.64 -20.09 27.90
N SER A 220 10.75 -19.25 26.86
CA SER A 220 10.08 -17.94 26.84
C SER A 220 9.90 -17.35 25.45
N THR A 221 8.83 -16.56 25.30
CA THR A 221 8.54 -15.70 24.13
C THR A 221 9.54 -14.55 23.92
N LYS A 222 10.51 -14.39 24.82
CA LYS A 222 11.60 -13.39 24.71
C LYS A 222 12.45 -13.54 23.46
N HIS A 223 12.40 -14.71 22.82
CA HIS A 223 13.12 -14.99 21.57
C HIS A 223 12.47 -14.35 20.33
N LEU A 224 11.30 -13.71 20.46
CA LEU A 224 10.74 -12.93 19.37
C LEU A 224 11.47 -11.59 19.14
N GLY A 225 12.35 -11.18 20.06
CA GLY A 225 13.04 -9.90 19.98
C GLY A 225 12.15 -8.67 20.12
N TYR A 226 10.85 -8.88 20.39
CA TYR A 226 9.85 -7.84 20.51
C TYR A 226 9.28 -7.85 21.91
N GLU A 227 9.59 -6.84 22.69
CA GLU A 227 9.16 -6.70 24.09
C GLU A 227 7.71 -6.19 24.24
N ASP A 228 6.94 -6.08 23.14
CA ASP A 228 5.61 -5.56 23.18
C ASP A 228 4.65 -6.58 23.83
N THR A 229 4.03 -6.16 24.92
CA THR A 229 2.96 -6.89 25.60
C THR A 229 1.66 -7.00 24.80
N SER A 230 1.66 -6.50 23.56
CA SER A 230 0.51 -6.49 22.65
C SER A 230 0.30 -7.82 21.89
N LEU A 231 1.13 -8.84 22.10
CA LEU A 231 0.99 -10.15 21.46
C LEU A 231 0.62 -11.23 22.48
N ASP A 232 -0.36 -12.09 22.14
CA ASP A 232 -0.66 -13.34 22.85
C ASP A 232 0.09 -14.47 22.14
N VAL A 233 1.20 -14.94 22.73
CA VAL A 233 2.13 -15.85 22.08
C VAL A 233 2.16 -17.22 22.78
N ILE A 234 1.99 -18.26 21.97
CA ILE A 234 2.25 -19.64 22.38
C ILE A 234 3.49 -20.17 21.66
N GLY A 235 4.42 -20.78 22.40
CA GLY A 235 5.63 -21.39 21.87
C GLY A 235 5.53 -22.91 21.69
N SER A 236 6.19 -23.43 20.64
CA SER A 236 6.41 -24.87 20.43
C SER A 236 7.81 -25.11 19.89
N ASN A 237 8.42 -26.25 20.23
CA ASN A 237 9.74 -26.63 19.73
C ASN A 237 9.69 -27.37 18.37
N ASN A 238 8.52 -27.72 17.89
CA ASN A 238 8.32 -28.38 16.61
C ASN A 238 6.84 -28.26 16.17
N ASP A 239 6.54 -28.71 14.97
CA ASP A 239 5.21 -28.68 14.40
C ASP A 239 4.36 -29.95 14.63
N THR A 240 4.77 -30.86 15.50
CA THR A 240 4.08 -32.16 15.70
C THR A 240 2.68 -32.02 16.28
N LYS A 241 2.41 -30.95 17.03
CA LYS A 241 1.12 -30.63 17.63
C LYS A 241 0.34 -29.57 16.89
N ILE A 242 0.68 -29.30 15.64
CA ILE A 242 0.10 -28.17 14.90
C ILE A 242 -1.43 -28.24 14.81
N ASP A 243 -2.01 -29.41 14.59
CA ASP A 243 -3.46 -29.59 14.49
C ASP A 243 -4.18 -29.22 15.79
N GLU A 244 -3.62 -29.63 16.92
CA GLU A 244 -4.12 -29.30 18.27
C GLU A 244 -4.01 -27.80 18.55
N LEU A 245 -2.83 -27.21 18.26
CA LEU A 245 -2.55 -25.81 18.52
C LEU A 245 -3.37 -24.87 17.64
N VAL A 246 -3.51 -25.19 16.36
CA VAL A 246 -4.34 -24.38 15.44
C VAL A 246 -5.81 -24.42 15.86
N THR A 247 -6.30 -25.58 16.29
CA THR A 247 -7.72 -25.76 16.71
C THR A 247 -8.00 -25.07 18.04
N SER A 248 -7.13 -25.25 19.04
CA SER A 248 -7.36 -24.76 20.41
C SER A 248 -7.01 -23.27 20.56
N PHE A 249 -5.87 -22.86 20.05
CA PHE A 249 -5.37 -21.49 20.20
C PHE A 249 -5.92 -20.55 19.14
N LYS A 250 -6.18 -21.03 17.91
CA LYS A 250 -6.66 -20.26 16.75
C LYS A 250 -5.74 -19.06 16.46
N PRO A 251 -4.49 -19.29 16.07
CA PRO A 251 -3.52 -18.21 15.85
C PRO A 251 -3.94 -17.32 14.68
N ASP A 252 -3.61 -16.04 14.80
CA ASP A 252 -3.70 -15.05 13.73
C ASP A 252 -2.48 -15.13 12.81
N SER A 253 -1.32 -15.45 13.36
CA SER A 253 -0.12 -15.77 12.59
C SER A 253 0.63 -16.97 13.19
N ILE A 254 1.36 -17.68 12.33
CA ILE A 254 2.24 -18.78 12.68
C ILE A 254 3.64 -18.42 12.20
N ILE A 255 4.56 -18.26 13.14
CA ILE A 255 5.95 -17.92 12.84
C ILE A 255 6.82 -19.13 13.13
N THR A 256 7.57 -19.59 12.14
CA THR A 256 8.59 -20.62 12.33
C THR A 256 9.97 -20.02 12.11
N VAL A 257 10.93 -20.48 12.91
CA VAL A 257 12.34 -20.15 12.72
C VAL A 257 13.07 -21.39 12.24
N GLY A 258 13.63 -21.33 11.04
CA GLY A 258 14.31 -22.44 10.39
C GLY A 258 14.90 -22.05 9.04
N GLU A 259 15.81 -22.87 8.53
CA GLU A 259 16.45 -22.61 7.23
C GLU A 259 15.46 -22.78 6.07
N SER A 260 14.49 -23.67 6.23
CA SER A 260 13.53 -24.00 5.17
C SER A 260 12.14 -24.37 5.71
N HIS A 261 11.11 -24.12 4.94
CA HIS A 261 9.75 -24.59 5.20
C HIS A 261 9.67 -26.13 5.32
N THR A 262 10.60 -26.84 4.66
CA THR A 262 10.64 -28.32 4.69
C THR A 262 10.96 -28.91 6.06
N GLU A 263 11.49 -28.11 6.98
CA GLU A 263 11.71 -28.51 8.38
C GLU A 263 10.42 -28.64 9.18
N PHE A 264 9.30 -28.13 8.64
CA PHE A 264 7.99 -28.14 9.26
C PHE A 264 6.97 -28.94 8.44
N PRO A 265 7.13 -30.27 8.31
CA PRO A 265 6.35 -31.11 7.40
C PRO A 265 4.86 -31.18 7.76
N ASN A 266 4.50 -31.01 9.02
CA ASN A 266 3.09 -31.01 9.43
C ASN A 266 2.41 -29.68 9.08
N LEU A 267 3.12 -28.55 9.15
CA LEU A 267 2.64 -27.28 8.64
C LEU A 267 2.48 -27.30 7.10
N CYS A 268 3.41 -27.92 6.38
CA CYS A 268 3.30 -28.07 4.93
C CYS A 268 2.03 -28.82 4.49
N ARG A 269 1.48 -29.69 5.34
CA ARG A 269 0.25 -30.46 5.10
C ARG A 269 -1.03 -29.75 5.50
N GLN A 270 -0.94 -28.64 6.21
CA GLN A 270 -2.12 -27.90 6.65
C GLN A 270 -2.92 -27.33 5.47
N PRO A 271 -4.25 -27.14 5.63
CA PRO A 271 -5.08 -26.44 4.66
C PRO A 271 -4.53 -25.05 4.34
N LEU A 272 -4.86 -24.53 3.17
CA LEU A 272 -4.42 -23.22 2.71
C LEU A 272 -4.75 -22.11 3.73
N GLU A 273 -5.92 -22.17 4.35
CA GLU A 273 -6.37 -21.21 5.37
C GLU A 273 -5.44 -21.13 6.60
N VAL A 274 -4.72 -22.18 6.89
CA VAL A 274 -3.69 -22.20 7.94
C VAL A 274 -2.35 -21.76 7.36
N ARG A 275 -1.98 -22.28 6.18
CA ARG A 275 -0.69 -21.99 5.57
C ARG A 275 -0.52 -20.51 5.17
N LYS A 276 -1.58 -19.82 4.77
CA LYS A 276 -1.52 -18.37 4.46
C LYS A 276 -1.15 -17.50 5.66
N LYS A 277 -1.33 -18.01 6.88
CA LYS A 277 -0.93 -17.36 8.13
C LYS A 277 0.49 -17.70 8.55
N TRP A 278 1.15 -18.60 7.85
CA TRP A 278 2.45 -19.14 8.20
C TRP A 278 3.58 -18.42 7.49
N PHE A 279 4.55 -17.96 8.29
CA PHE A 279 5.75 -17.29 7.85
C PHE A 279 6.96 -18.00 8.44
N ASN A 280 7.87 -18.45 7.56
CA ASN A 280 9.16 -18.94 7.99
C ASN A 280 10.13 -17.79 7.97
N VAL A 281 10.78 -17.52 9.10
CA VAL A 281 11.85 -16.52 9.22
C VAL A 281 13.16 -17.25 9.49
N ASN A 282 14.24 -16.71 8.96
CA ASN A 282 15.57 -17.16 9.29
C ASN A 282 15.98 -16.58 10.67
N TYR A 283 17.11 -16.88 11.20
CA TYR A 283 17.60 -16.56 12.54
C TYR A 283 17.60 -15.08 12.99
N ASP A 284 16.96 -14.18 12.28
CA ASP A 284 16.85 -12.78 12.68
C ASP A 284 15.83 -12.62 13.80
N VAL A 285 16.31 -12.70 15.01
CA VAL A 285 15.48 -12.59 16.22
C VAL A 285 14.99 -11.16 16.44
N GLU A 286 15.71 -10.17 15.95
CA GLU A 286 15.43 -8.75 16.22
C GLU A 286 14.09 -8.28 15.65
N HIS A 287 13.74 -8.74 14.44
CA HIS A 287 12.50 -8.34 13.77
C HIS A 287 11.40 -9.41 13.75
N ASN A 288 11.63 -10.59 14.30
CA ASN A 288 10.64 -11.67 14.28
C ASN A 288 9.33 -11.28 14.98
N GLY A 289 9.40 -10.53 16.07
CA GLY A 289 8.22 -10.04 16.78
C GLY A 289 7.44 -9.02 15.95
N GLU A 290 8.12 -8.11 15.27
CA GLU A 290 7.49 -7.13 14.39
C GLU A 290 6.85 -7.80 13.18
N ILE A 291 7.51 -8.78 12.57
CA ILE A 291 6.94 -9.59 11.49
C ILE A 291 5.66 -10.28 11.98
N ALA A 292 5.71 -10.96 13.12
CA ALA A 292 4.58 -11.65 13.72
C ALA A 292 3.41 -10.70 13.98
N TYR A 293 3.68 -9.53 14.56
CA TYR A 293 2.68 -8.50 14.82
C TYR A 293 2.05 -7.99 13.53
N ASN A 294 2.85 -7.59 12.55
CA ASN A 294 2.35 -7.06 11.29
C ASN A 294 1.51 -8.10 10.53
N VAL A 295 1.94 -9.36 10.49
CA VAL A 295 1.19 -10.45 9.86
C VAL A 295 -0.14 -10.67 10.58
N ALA A 296 -0.13 -10.76 11.90
CA ALA A 296 -1.34 -10.95 12.69
C ALA A 296 -2.32 -9.78 12.52
N MET A 297 -1.81 -8.54 12.58
CA MET A 297 -2.62 -7.34 12.36
C MET A 297 -3.23 -7.32 10.96
N ASN A 298 -2.47 -7.67 9.93
CA ASN A 298 -2.98 -7.71 8.57
C ASN A 298 -4.08 -8.77 8.39
N GLN A 299 -3.96 -9.93 9.04
CA GLN A 299 -5.02 -10.95 9.04
C GLN A 299 -6.30 -10.46 9.73
N MET A 300 -6.16 -9.64 10.79
CA MET A 300 -7.30 -9.04 11.49
C MET A 300 -7.94 -7.90 10.70
N LEU A 301 -7.15 -7.19 9.88
CA LEU A 301 -7.55 -6.01 9.11
C LEU A 301 -7.82 -6.34 7.63
N GLU A 302 -7.79 -7.60 7.23
CA GLU A 302 -7.87 -8.06 5.83
C GLU A 302 -9.05 -7.40 5.08
N ALA A 303 -10.16 -7.19 5.74
CA ALA A 303 -11.32 -6.51 5.15
C ALA A 303 -11.25 -4.97 5.19
N SER A 304 -10.43 -4.37 6.07
CA SER A 304 -10.31 -2.91 6.20
C SER A 304 -9.15 -2.31 5.38
N ASN A 305 -8.21 -3.15 4.93
CA ASN A 305 -7.05 -2.73 4.13
C ASN A 305 -7.23 -2.96 2.62
N GLU A 306 -8.45 -3.16 2.13
CA GLU A 306 -8.75 -3.35 0.70
C GLU A 306 -8.30 -2.17 -0.19
N HIS A 307 -7.77 -1.13 0.42
CA HIS A 307 -7.31 0.08 -0.25
C HIS A 307 -5.81 0.34 -0.14
N LEU A 308 -5.10 -0.23 0.85
CA LEU A 308 -3.68 0.05 1.06
C LEU A 308 -2.82 -0.74 0.08
N VAL A 309 -2.04 -0.04 -0.73
CA VAL A 309 -1.01 -0.63 -1.61
C VAL A 309 0.34 -0.55 -0.91
N SER A 310 1.02 -1.68 -0.76
CA SER A 310 2.37 -1.73 -0.20
C SER A 310 3.40 -1.85 -1.30
N TYR A 311 4.29 -0.88 -1.39
CA TYR A 311 5.52 -0.99 -2.17
C TYR A 311 6.62 -1.56 -1.27
N PHE A 312 7.32 -2.60 -1.74
CA PHE A 312 8.41 -3.22 -1.01
C PHE A 312 9.69 -3.18 -1.83
N THR A 313 10.78 -2.77 -1.19
CA THR A 313 12.04 -2.42 -1.86
C THR A 313 13.24 -2.87 -1.04
N PRO A 314 14.07 -3.80 -1.53
CA PRO A 314 15.42 -3.94 -0.99
C PRO A 314 16.26 -2.76 -1.47
N ILE A 315 16.98 -2.09 -0.55
CA ILE A 315 17.86 -0.98 -0.92
C ILE A 315 19.33 -1.41 -0.81
N TYR A 316 20.09 -1.13 -1.88
CA TYR A 316 21.52 -1.49 -1.94
C TYR A 316 22.33 -0.37 -2.59
N ASN A 317 23.13 0.33 -1.78
CA ASN A 317 24.09 1.37 -2.22
C ASN A 317 23.48 2.48 -3.11
N THR A 318 22.19 2.79 -2.91
CA THR A 318 21.40 3.69 -3.78
C THR A 318 21.82 5.14 -3.68
N GLY A 319 22.13 5.57 -2.46
CA GLY A 319 22.45 6.98 -2.21
C GLY A 319 21.29 7.92 -2.51
N ASN A 320 21.60 9.10 -3.06
CA ASN A 320 20.61 10.17 -3.30
C ASN A 320 19.51 9.82 -4.34
N LYS A 321 19.68 8.78 -5.16
CA LYS A 321 18.66 8.35 -6.11
C LYS A 321 17.36 7.97 -5.41
N LEU A 322 17.45 7.49 -4.17
CA LEU A 322 16.31 7.11 -3.34
C LEU A 322 15.27 8.24 -3.17
N TRP A 323 15.71 9.50 -3.19
CA TRP A 323 14.82 10.66 -3.17
C TRP A 323 13.92 10.76 -4.41
N ASN A 324 14.40 10.34 -5.57
CA ASN A 324 13.59 10.35 -6.79
C ASN A 324 12.50 9.29 -6.73
N THR A 325 12.84 8.08 -6.27
CA THR A 325 11.87 7.00 -6.03
C THR A 325 10.81 7.45 -5.02
N TYR A 326 11.20 8.04 -3.89
CA TYR A 326 10.27 8.59 -2.91
C TYR A 326 9.35 9.66 -3.52
N ARG A 327 9.90 10.59 -4.32
CA ARG A 327 9.09 11.62 -4.97
C ARG A 327 8.01 11.01 -5.86
N SER A 328 8.31 9.97 -6.62
CA SER A 328 7.32 9.30 -7.48
C SER A 328 6.17 8.68 -6.69
N LEU A 329 6.42 8.23 -5.46
CA LEU A 329 5.39 7.76 -4.54
C LEU A 329 4.53 8.90 -3.97
N VAL A 330 5.15 10.02 -3.58
CA VAL A 330 4.44 11.19 -3.08
C VAL A 330 3.52 11.80 -4.14
N GLU A 331 3.93 11.75 -5.40
CA GLU A 331 3.22 12.28 -6.56
C GLU A 331 2.10 11.35 -7.07
N GLN A 332 1.92 10.15 -6.51
CA GLN A 332 0.81 9.28 -6.88
C GLN A 332 -0.54 9.96 -6.68
N THR A 333 -1.46 9.79 -7.64
CA THR A 333 -2.85 10.28 -7.53
C THR A 333 -3.64 9.51 -6.49
N TYR A 334 -3.28 8.25 -6.22
CA TYR A 334 -3.83 7.44 -5.14
C TYR A 334 -2.88 7.49 -3.95
N GLN A 335 -3.38 7.93 -2.78
CA GLN A 335 -2.54 8.24 -1.62
C GLN A 335 -2.51 7.18 -0.52
N ASP A 336 -3.36 6.14 -0.60
CA ASP A 336 -3.35 5.03 0.36
C ASP A 336 -2.27 4.00 -0.02
N TRP A 337 -1.03 4.40 0.16
CA TRP A 337 0.14 3.55 -0.06
C TRP A 337 1.08 3.60 1.15
N GLU A 338 1.86 2.54 1.31
CA GLU A 338 3.03 2.51 2.17
C GLU A 338 4.26 2.08 1.37
N TRP A 339 5.43 2.46 1.83
CA TRP A 339 6.71 2.04 1.27
C TRP A 339 7.58 1.39 2.34
N VAL A 340 7.88 0.10 2.16
CA VAL A 340 8.68 -0.71 3.08
C VAL A 340 10.02 -0.99 2.45
N MET A 341 11.09 -0.50 3.08
CA MET A 341 12.46 -0.69 2.65
C MET A 341 13.22 -1.63 3.58
N VAL A 342 13.99 -2.54 3.01
CA VAL A 342 14.97 -3.37 3.74
C VAL A 342 16.36 -3.01 3.28
N ASN A 343 17.20 -2.56 4.21
CA ASN A 343 18.57 -2.16 3.91
C ASN A 343 19.52 -3.34 3.86
N ASP A 344 20.09 -3.57 2.67
CA ASP A 344 21.17 -4.56 2.44
C ASP A 344 22.48 -3.89 2.00
N SER A 345 22.59 -2.55 2.17
CA SER A 345 23.72 -1.73 1.69
C SER A 345 25.01 -1.99 2.44
N SER A 346 26.13 -1.85 1.73
CA SER A 346 27.50 -1.95 2.22
C SER A 346 28.30 -0.65 2.10
N ASP A 347 27.63 0.49 1.90
CA ASP A 347 28.19 1.82 1.60
C ASP A 347 28.56 2.66 2.85
N GLY A 348 28.75 2.00 3.99
CA GLY A 348 29.07 2.65 5.25
C GLY A 348 27.89 3.42 5.84
N GLY A 349 26.65 3.00 5.53
CA GLY A 349 25.42 3.56 6.08
C GLY A 349 24.94 4.83 5.39
N LYS A 350 25.46 5.17 4.21
CA LYS A 350 25.03 6.37 3.46
C LYS A 350 23.59 6.24 2.97
N THR A 351 23.28 5.12 2.32
CA THR A 351 21.92 4.82 1.84
C THR A 351 20.94 4.70 3.01
N LEU A 352 21.33 4.01 4.09
CA LEU A 352 20.49 3.85 5.28
C LEU A 352 20.08 5.21 5.88
N LYS A 353 21.03 6.13 6.05
CA LYS A 353 20.74 7.47 6.58
C LYS A 353 19.71 8.24 5.73
N ILE A 354 19.76 8.08 4.41
CA ILE A 354 18.79 8.70 3.51
C ILE A 354 17.42 8.04 3.68
N ALA A 355 17.37 6.71 3.75
CA ALA A 355 16.12 5.97 3.96
C ALA A 355 15.46 6.34 5.30
N GLU A 356 16.24 6.42 6.38
CA GLU A 356 15.79 6.86 7.71
C GLU A 356 15.28 8.32 7.67
N GLU A 357 15.96 9.20 6.94
CA GLU A 357 15.51 10.59 6.77
C GLU A 357 14.18 10.67 6.02
N ILE A 358 13.97 9.85 4.99
CA ILE A 358 12.69 9.77 4.28
C ILE A 358 11.60 9.22 5.22
N ALA A 359 11.89 8.15 5.96
CA ALA A 359 10.94 7.55 6.91
C ALA A 359 10.56 8.52 8.05
N ARG A 360 11.50 9.32 8.52
CA ARG A 360 11.24 10.37 9.51
C ARG A 360 10.28 11.44 8.99
N ARG A 361 10.32 11.75 7.68
CA ARG A 361 9.48 12.78 7.05
C ARG A 361 8.10 12.29 6.64
N ASP A 362 7.95 11.00 6.36
CA ASP A 362 6.69 10.42 5.89
C ASP A 362 6.38 9.11 6.63
N SER A 363 5.37 9.15 7.46
CA SER A 363 4.94 8.01 8.28
C SER A 363 4.46 6.79 7.47
N ARG A 364 4.23 6.95 6.17
CA ARG A 364 3.91 5.85 5.26
C ARG A 364 5.16 5.08 4.83
N VAL A 365 6.35 5.63 5.12
CA VAL A 365 7.63 5.02 4.77
C VAL A 365 8.23 4.38 6.01
N ARG A 366 8.64 3.12 5.87
CA ARG A 366 9.31 2.37 6.92
C ARG A 366 10.59 1.77 6.38
N VAL A 367 11.66 1.82 7.17
CA VAL A 367 12.96 1.25 6.81
C VAL A 367 13.43 0.30 7.91
N TYR A 368 13.98 -0.82 7.51
CA TYR A 368 14.48 -1.87 8.39
C TYR A 368 15.92 -2.19 8.04
N ASP A 369 16.77 -2.19 9.05
CA ASP A 369 18.19 -2.50 8.95
C ASP A 369 18.49 -3.77 9.73
N PHE A 370 18.34 -4.93 9.09
CA PHE A 370 18.59 -6.21 9.71
C PHE A 370 20.07 -6.36 10.07
N ARG A 371 20.34 -6.91 11.24
CA ARG A 371 21.70 -7.20 11.70
C ARG A 371 22.44 -8.13 10.75
N GLU A 372 21.75 -9.17 10.29
CA GLU A 372 22.28 -10.10 9.29
C GLU A 372 21.88 -9.67 7.90
N LYS A 373 22.86 -9.18 7.16
CA LYS A 373 22.69 -8.83 5.75
C LYS A 373 22.54 -10.09 4.91
N THR A 374 21.81 -9.98 3.79
CA THR A 374 21.58 -11.15 2.94
C THR A 374 22.80 -11.55 2.11
N GLY A 375 23.82 -10.70 2.06
CA GLY A 375 25.02 -10.95 1.26
C GLY A 375 24.75 -10.91 -0.27
N GLY A 376 23.72 -10.19 -0.68
CA GLY A 376 23.34 -10.05 -2.09
C GLY A 376 22.32 -11.09 -2.57
N ILE A 377 21.65 -11.81 -1.67
CA ILE A 377 20.53 -12.69 -2.03
C ILE A 377 19.28 -11.84 -2.19
N ILE A 378 18.97 -11.44 -3.43
CA ILE A 378 17.87 -10.51 -3.75
C ILE A 378 16.51 -11.09 -3.32
N GLY A 379 16.26 -12.37 -3.58
CA GLY A 379 15.00 -13.03 -3.18
C GLY A 379 14.76 -12.99 -1.68
N GLU A 380 15.81 -13.16 -0.85
CA GLU A 380 15.69 -13.04 0.60
C GLU A 380 15.36 -11.61 1.03
N SER A 381 16.05 -10.60 0.50
CA SER A 381 15.79 -9.19 0.81
C SER A 381 14.38 -8.76 0.42
N LYS A 382 13.90 -9.17 -0.77
CA LYS A 382 12.53 -8.90 -1.23
C LYS A 382 11.49 -9.59 -0.34
N TYR A 383 11.73 -10.86 0.02
CA TYR A 383 10.83 -11.59 0.91
C TYR A 383 10.72 -10.95 2.28
N ARG A 384 11.84 -10.54 2.89
CA ARG A 384 11.84 -9.80 4.17
C ARG A 384 11.02 -8.52 4.08
N ALA A 385 11.23 -7.73 3.02
CA ALA A 385 10.49 -6.49 2.83
C ALA A 385 8.98 -6.76 2.67
N ALA A 386 8.59 -7.77 1.89
CA ALA A 386 7.19 -8.16 1.72
C ALA A 386 6.53 -8.61 3.04
N CYS A 387 7.24 -9.36 3.91
CA CYS A 387 6.73 -9.79 5.21
C CYS A 387 6.38 -8.60 6.13
N LEU A 388 7.04 -7.47 5.96
CA LEU A 388 6.85 -6.27 6.78
C LEU A 388 5.76 -5.32 6.25
N THR A 389 5.16 -5.65 5.12
CA THR A 389 4.07 -4.87 4.49
C THR A 389 2.72 -5.08 5.20
N LYS A 390 1.77 -4.15 4.99
CA LYS A 390 0.42 -4.18 5.60
C LYS A 390 -0.71 -4.14 4.57
N GLY A 391 -0.42 -3.81 3.32
CA GLY A 391 -1.42 -3.61 2.27
C GLY A 391 -2.02 -4.90 1.72
N PHE A 392 -3.18 -4.78 1.09
CA PHE A 392 -3.84 -5.88 0.39
C PHE A 392 -3.17 -6.23 -0.94
N LEU A 393 -2.47 -5.25 -1.53
CA LEU A 393 -1.72 -5.38 -2.77
C LEU A 393 -0.25 -5.09 -2.50
N LEU A 394 0.62 -6.01 -2.88
CA LEU A 394 2.06 -5.92 -2.73
C LEU A 394 2.70 -5.67 -4.09
N ALA A 395 3.36 -4.55 -4.26
CA ALA A 395 3.99 -4.13 -5.51
C ALA A 395 5.50 -4.00 -5.36
N GLU A 396 6.25 -4.55 -6.29
CA GLU A 396 7.70 -4.34 -6.37
C GLU A 396 8.01 -2.94 -6.86
N LEU A 397 8.95 -2.29 -6.19
CA LEU A 397 9.52 -1.02 -6.61
C LEU A 397 11.02 -1.07 -6.37
N ASP A 398 11.83 -0.98 -7.41
CA ASP A 398 13.27 -0.94 -7.27
C ASP A 398 13.73 0.42 -6.73
N HIS A 399 14.84 0.42 -6.01
CA HIS A 399 15.28 1.53 -5.17
C HIS A 399 15.77 2.77 -5.93
N ASP A 400 15.95 2.68 -7.24
CA ASP A 400 16.45 3.75 -8.11
C ASP A 400 15.56 4.01 -9.34
N ASP A 401 14.37 3.40 -9.35
CA ASP A 401 13.34 3.54 -10.39
C ASP A 401 12.16 4.40 -9.90
N LEU A 402 11.22 4.70 -10.81
CA LEU A 402 10.06 5.56 -10.51
C LEU A 402 8.75 4.94 -11.01
N LEU A 403 7.67 5.38 -10.36
CA LEU A 403 6.30 5.14 -10.81
C LEU A 403 5.77 6.34 -11.60
N THR A 404 4.89 6.08 -12.57
CA THR A 404 4.08 7.17 -13.14
C THR A 404 2.98 7.58 -12.16
N ASP A 405 2.44 8.79 -12.30
CA ASP A 405 1.51 9.42 -11.34
C ASP A 405 0.26 8.60 -11.04
N ASN A 406 -0.23 7.84 -12.00
CA ASN A 406 -1.47 7.07 -11.90
C ASN A 406 -1.24 5.57 -11.64
N CYS A 407 -0.01 5.12 -11.52
CA CYS A 407 0.32 3.71 -11.39
C CYS A 407 -0.46 3.02 -10.27
N THR A 408 -0.46 3.61 -9.06
CA THR A 408 -1.16 3.06 -7.91
C THR A 408 -2.68 3.03 -8.12
N MET A 409 -3.26 4.10 -8.68
CA MET A 409 -4.69 4.17 -8.99
C MET A 409 -5.09 3.10 -10.02
N ASP A 410 -4.29 2.92 -11.07
CA ASP A 410 -4.55 1.93 -12.11
C ASP A 410 -4.49 0.50 -11.55
N LEU A 411 -3.54 0.21 -10.67
CA LEU A 411 -3.46 -1.06 -9.96
C LEU A 411 -4.73 -1.31 -9.12
N VAL A 412 -5.15 -0.33 -8.32
CA VAL A 412 -6.36 -0.44 -7.49
C VAL A 412 -7.62 -0.63 -8.34
N ASN A 413 -7.75 0.12 -9.42
CA ASN A 413 -8.89 -0.03 -10.33
C ASN A 413 -8.91 -1.41 -11.00
N ALA A 414 -7.74 -1.93 -11.40
CA ALA A 414 -7.62 -3.27 -11.96
C ALA A 414 -8.03 -4.35 -10.95
N THR A 415 -7.67 -4.21 -9.67
CA THR A 415 -8.10 -5.18 -8.65
C THR A 415 -9.61 -5.19 -8.42
N LYS A 416 -10.28 -4.05 -8.59
CA LYS A 416 -11.75 -3.95 -8.51
C LYS A 416 -12.43 -4.53 -9.75
N ALA A 417 -11.87 -4.25 -10.94
CA ALA A 417 -12.41 -4.73 -12.21
C ALA A 417 -12.25 -6.25 -12.37
N PHE A 418 -11.16 -6.81 -11.84
CA PHE A 418 -10.80 -8.23 -11.96
C PHE A 418 -10.55 -8.85 -10.57
N PRO A 419 -11.61 -9.08 -9.78
CA PRO A 419 -11.48 -9.55 -8.40
C PRO A 419 -10.90 -10.97 -8.28
N ASP A 420 -10.95 -11.76 -9.35
CA ASP A 420 -10.40 -13.11 -9.45
C ASP A 420 -8.93 -13.16 -9.95
N ALA A 421 -8.36 -12.02 -10.35
CA ALA A 421 -6.95 -11.92 -10.68
C ALA A 421 -6.10 -11.72 -9.42
N GLY A 422 -5.03 -12.50 -9.30
CA GLY A 422 -4.10 -12.40 -8.17
C GLY A 422 -2.80 -11.66 -8.49
N PHE A 423 -2.58 -11.29 -9.75
CA PHE A 423 -1.36 -10.61 -10.20
C PHE A 423 -1.66 -9.56 -11.26
N PHE A 424 -1.00 -8.41 -11.16
CA PHE A 424 -1.20 -7.24 -12.00
C PHE A 424 0.13 -6.68 -12.46
N PHE A 425 0.20 -6.19 -13.69
CA PHE A 425 1.39 -5.56 -14.24
C PHE A 425 1.08 -4.52 -15.30
N ASN A 426 1.99 -3.56 -15.47
CA ASN A 426 1.84 -2.42 -16.39
C ASN A 426 2.81 -2.54 -17.59
N ASP A 427 2.68 -1.60 -18.52
CA ASP A 427 3.75 -1.28 -19.47
C ASP A 427 4.80 -0.40 -18.78
N SER A 428 6.02 -0.40 -19.30
CA SER A 428 7.17 0.29 -18.72
C SER A 428 7.99 1.01 -19.80
N VAL A 429 8.81 1.95 -19.34
CA VAL A 429 9.84 2.57 -20.18
C VAL A 429 11.20 2.44 -19.51
N GLU A 430 12.21 2.13 -20.29
CA GLU A 430 13.60 2.22 -19.88
C GLU A 430 14.15 3.57 -20.34
N VAL A 431 14.77 4.32 -19.43
CA VAL A 431 15.35 5.64 -19.72
C VAL A 431 16.79 5.73 -19.23
N ASN A 432 17.58 6.55 -19.91
CA ASN A 432 18.90 6.91 -19.45
C ASN A 432 18.85 8.10 -18.46
N GLU A 433 20.02 8.53 -17.98
CA GLU A 433 20.15 9.66 -17.05
C GLU A 433 19.67 11.01 -17.64
N ASN A 434 19.54 11.12 -18.96
CA ASN A 434 19.01 12.30 -19.67
C ASN A 434 17.49 12.22 -19.92
N TRP A 435 16.81 11.19 -19.38
CA TRP A 435 15.39 10.93 -19.62
C TRP A 435 15.05 10.56 -21.08
N GLU A 436 16.00 10.08 -21.84
CA GLU A 436 15.79 9.55 -23.18
C GLU A 436 15.45 8.08 -23.11
N SER A 437 14.38 7.65 -23.82
CA SER A 437 13.97 6.25 -23.83
C SER A 437 14.98 5.38 -24.59
N LEU A 438 15.20 4.19 -24.04
CA LEU A 438 16.05 3.17 -24.66
C LEU A 438 15.17 2.12 -25.31
N THR A 439 15.58 1.65 -26.49
CA THR A 439 14.88 0.60 -27.23
C THR A 439 15.82 -0.49 -27.65
N TYR A 440 15.29 -1.69 -27.76
CA TYR A 440 15.99 -2.85 -28.29
C TYR A 440 15.55 -3.09 -29.75
N ASP A 441 16.31 -3.89 -30.47
CA ASP A 441 16.06 -4.22 -31.88
C ASP A 441 14.78 -5.07 -32.07
N ASP A 442 14.45 -5.34 -33.32
CA ASP A 442 13.25 -6.10 -33.71
C ASP A 442 13.21 -7.54 -33.16
N GLY A 443 14.35 -8.07 -32.69
CA GLY A 443 14.43 -9.36 -32.00
C GLY A 443 14.03 -9.30 -30.51
N PHE A 444 13.77 -8.12 -29.98
CA PHE A 444 13.41 -7.94 -28.58
C PHE A 444 12.25 -8.85 -28.18
N ALA A 445 12.44 -9.56 -27.07
CA ALA A 445 11.48 -10.51 -26.51
C ALA A 445 10.95 -11.49 -27.59
N PHE A 446 11.84 -12.03 -28.40
CA PHE A 446 11.52 -13.00 -29.47
C PHE A 446 10.56 -12.45 -30.53
N GLY A 447 10.57 -11.15 -30.79
CA GLY A 447 9.66 -10.48 -31.70
C GLY A 447 8.27 -10.16 -31.14
N TYR A 448 8.00 -10.51 -29.87
CA TYR A 448 6.79 -10.07 -29.19
C TYR A 448 6.92 -8.67 -28.61
N GLY A 449 8.14 -8.20 -28.37
CA GLY A 449 8.40 -6.85 -27.87
C GLY A 449 8.00 -5.80 -28.90
N LYS A 450 7.27 -4.79 -28.45
CA LYS A 450 6.81 -3.65 -29.25
C LYS A 450 6.92 -2.38 -28.43
N TYR A 451 6.98 -1.26 -29.13
CA TYR A 451 6.98 0.06 -28.51
C TYR A 451 5.82 0.89 -29.04
N ARG A 452 5.34 1.80 -28.21
CA ARG A 452 4.45 2.87 -28.63
C ARG A 452 5.03 4.22 -28.21
N LYS A 453 4.79 5.26 -29.00
CA LYS A 453 5.14 6.63 -28.61
C LYS A 453 4.14 7.13 -27.59
N GLU A 454 4.63 7.68 -26.49
CA GLU A 454 3.81 8.26 -25.44
C GLU A 454 4.49 9.52 -24.88
N THR A 455 3.71 10.57 -24.62
CA THR A 455 4.23 11.78 -23.99
C THR A 455 3.88 11.77 -22.52
N TYR A 456 4.88 11.83 -21.67
CA TYR A 456 4.70 11.90 -20.21
C TYR A 456 5.51 13.07 -19.64
N ARG A 457 4.87 14.00 -18.95
CA ARG A 457 5.47 15.21 -18.36
C ARG A 457 6.37 16.01 -19.32
N GLY A 458 6.06 16.01 -20.61
CA GLY A 458 6.80 16.73 -21.64
C GLY A 458 7.95 15.94 -22.27
N TYR A 459 8.21 14.72 -21.82
CA TYR A 459 9.13 13.80 -22.47
C TYR A 459 8.36 12.93 -23.48
N GLU A 460 8.94 12.75 -24.68
CA GLU A 460 8.43 11.79 -25.66
C GLU A 460 9.22 10.49 -25.54
N TRP A 461 8.55 9.40 -25.18
CA TRP A 461 9.17 8.11 -24.95
C TRP A 461 8.67 7.02 -25.88
N ASP A 462 9.55 6.05 -26.15
CA ASP A 462 9.21 4.76 -26.69
C ASP A 462 8.89 3.81 -25.51
N VAL A 463 7.61 3.70 -25.17
CA VAL A 463 7.15 2.86 -24.06
C VAL A 463 7.10 1.41 -24.52
N ALA A 464 7.75 0.53 -23.80
CA ALA A 464 7.71 -0.91 -24.05
C ALA A 464 6.32 -1.46 -23.71
N ILE A 465 5.67 -2.07 -24.69
CA ILE A 465 4.41 -2.78 -24.47
C ILE A 465 4.75 -4.15 -23.90
N THR A 466 4.50 -4.33 -22.62
CA THR A 466 4.75 -5.59 -21.93
C THR A 466 3.98 -6.72 -22.60
N GLN A 467 4.68 -7.83 -22.91
CA GLN A 467 4.08 -8.95 -23.62
C GLN A 467 3.05 -9.68 -22.77
N ASN A 468 2.09 -10.30 -23.44
CA ASN A 468 1.23 -11.28 -22.82
C ASN A 468 2.00 -12.58 -22.55
N ILE A 469 1.62 -13.27 -21.49
CA ILE A 469 2.16 -14.59 -21.21
C ILE A 469 1.61 -15.58 -22.23
N ASN A 470 2.50 -16.27 -22.90
CA ASN A 470 2.21 -17.34 -23.85
C ASN A 470 3.19 -18.52 -23.64
N PRO A 471 3.03 -19.64 -24.34
CA PRO A 471 3.90 -20.81 -24.15
C PRO A 471 5.40 -20.53 -24.27
N LYS A 472 5.80 -19.54 -25.05
CA LYS A 472 7.21 -19.17 -25.23
C LYS A 472 7.66 -18.13 -24.17
N THR A 473 6.90 -17.07 -23.99
CA THR A 473 7.32 -15.97 -23.12
C THR A 473 7.44 -16.38 -21.66
N ILE A 474 6.59 -17.27 -21.15
CA ILE A 474 6.68 -17.79 -19.77
C ILE A 474 7.96 -18.59 -19.50
N ARG A 475 8.62 -19.09 -20.54
CA ARG A 475 9.82 -19.90 -20.42
C ARG A 475 11.14 -19.09 -20.50
N HIS A 476 11.00 -17.77 -20.53
CA HIS A 476 12.15 -16.87 -20.61
C HIS A 476 11.97 -15.62 -19.75
N ILE A 477 13.06 -15.20 -19.09
CA ILE A 477 13.05 -13.98 -18.28
C ILE A 477 12.73 -12.73 -19.10
N VAL A 478 13.18 -12.65 -20.34
CA VAL A 478 12.89 -11.49 -21.20
C VAL A 478 11.45 -11.46 -21.72
N GLY A 479 10.70 -12.53 -21.52
CA GLY A 479 9.30 -12.65 -21.90
C GLY A 479 8.31 -12.49 -20.74
N VAL A 480 8.81 -12.44 -19.50
CA VAL A 480 7.92 -12.23 -18.33
C VAL A 480 7.58 -10.76 -18.16
N PRO A 481 6.46 -10.47 -17.48
CA PRO A 481 6.10 -9.09 -17.16
C PRO A 481 7.23 -8.36 -16.44
N ASN A 482 7.56 -7.17 -16.92
CA ASN A 482 8.47 -6.26 -16.25
C ASN A 482 7.73 -5.50 -15.11
N HIS A 483 8.41 -4.60 -14.44
CA HIS A 483 7.78 -3.75 -13.41
C HIS A 483 6.66 -2.84 -14.01
N VAL A 484 5.63 -2.39 -13.24
CA VAL A 484 5.41 -2.79 -11.87
C VAL A 484 4.79 -4.18 -11.84
N ARG A 485 5.27 -5.03 -10.96
CA ARG A 485 4.68 -6.33 -10.68
C ARG A 485 3.98 -6.24 -9.33
N ALA A 486 2.67 -6.51 -9.29
CA ALA A 486 1.88 -6.40 -8.08
C ALA A 486 1.03 -7.65 -7.85
N TRP A 487 1.05 -8.18 -6.66
CA TRP A 487 0.29 -9.35 -6.24
C TRP A 487 -0.75 -8.97 -5.19
N ARG A 488 -1.92 -9.61 -5.24
CA ARG A 488 -2.73 -9.66 -4.01
C ARG A 488 -1.91 -10.33 -2.91
N ARG A 489 -2.01 -9.80 -1.71
CA ARG A 489 -1.24 -10.27 -0.56
C ARG A 489 -1.41 -11.76 -0.31
N ASP A 490 -2.65 -12.24 -0.27
CA ASP A 490 -2.98 -13.64 -0.08
C ASP A 490 -2.39 -14.53 -1.19
N THR A 491 -2.44 -14.08 -2.44
CA THR A 491 -1.81 -14.77 -3.57
C THR A 491 -0.29 -14.85 -3.39
N TYR A 492 0.36 -13.73 -3.08
CA TYR A 492 1.81 -13.68 -2.90
C TYR A 492 2.30 -14.69 -1.85
N PHE A 493 1.66 -14.72 -0.69
CA PHE A 493 2.05 -15.63 0.38
C PHE A 493 1.59 -17.07 0.15
N ALA A 494 0.44 -17.29 -0.51
CA ALA A 494 -0.01 -18.63 -0.87
C ALA A 494 0.95 -19.37 -1.80
N ILE A 495 1.61 -18.63 -2.70
CA ILE A 495 2.63 -19.20 -3.59
C ILE A 495 4.03 -19.21 -2.97
N GLY A 496 4.20 -18.72 -1.74
CA GLY A 496 5.45 -18.72 -0.97
C GLY A 496 6.33 -17.48 -1.14
N GLY A 497 5.86 -16.43 -1.83
CA GLY A 497 6.62 -15.20 -2.05
C GLY A 497 7.91 -15.41 -2.86
N HIS A 498 8.85 -14.48 -2.77
CA HIS A 498 10.16 -14.62 -3.40
C HIS A 498 10.94 -15.81 -2.84
N ASN A 499 11.65 -16.51 -3.74
CA ASN A 499 12.51 -17.62 -3.34
C ASN A 499 13.76 -17.09 -2.63
N ARG A 500 13.86 -17.40 -1.34
CA ARG A 500 14.89 -16.89 -0.43
C ARG A 500 16.31 -17.36 -0.75
N ASP A 501 16.47 -18.40 -1.57
CA ASP A 501 17.76 -18.95 -1.96
C ASP A 501 18.28 -18.39 -3.30
N LEU A 502 17.49 -17.54 -3.98
CA LEU A 502 17.86 -16.99 -5.26
C LEU A 502 18.47 -15.59 -5.14
N ALA A 503 19.74 -15.50 -5.48
CA ALA A 503 20.44 -14.22 -5.62
C ALA A 503 20.09 -13.47 -6.92
N ILE A 504 19.68 -14.20 -7.95
CA ILE A 504 19.30 -13.68 -9.27
C ILE A 504 18.19 -14.55 -9.88
N ALA A 505 17.40 -13.98 -10.80
CA ALA A 505 16.24 -14.62 -11.44
C ALA A 505 15.13 -15.04 -10.45
N ASP A 506 15.08 -14.42 -9.28
CA ASP A 506 14.06 -14.57 -8.27
C ASP A 506 12.70 -14.09 -8.79
N ASP A 507 12.68 -13.01 -9.56
CA ASP A 507 11.53 -12.45 -10.24
C ASP A 507 10.93 -13.41 -11.28
N TYR A 508 11.77 -14.00 -12.13
CA TYR A 508 11.33 -14.98 -13.12
C TYR A 508 10.69 -16.20 -12.45
N GLU A 509 11.35 -16.75 -11.43
CA GLU A 509 10.86 -17.91 -10.68
C GLU A 509 9.52 -17.63 -10.01
N LEU A 510 9.36 -16.46 -9.41
CA LEU A 510 8.11 -16.05 -8.77
C LEU A 510 6.99 -15.87 -9.82
N VAL A 511 7.26 -15.24 -10.95
CA VAL A 511 6.26 -15.07 -12.02
C VAL A 511 5.83 -16.42 -12.59
N VAL A 512 6.71 -17.39 -12.73
CA VAL A 512 6.34 -18.76 -13.13
C VAL A 512 5.37 -19.37 -12.11
N ARG A 513 5.67 -19.32 -10.81
CA ARG A 513 4.74 -19.81 -9.78
C ARG A 513 3.43 -19.05 -9.76
N THR A 514 3.46 -17.75 -10.02
CA THR A 514 2.28 -16.90 -10.15
C THR A 514 1.38 -17.38 -11.29
N PHE A 515 1.95 -17.61 -12.48
CA PHE A 515 1.22 -18.16 -13.64
C PHE A 515 0.55 -19.50 -13.33
N LEU A 516 1.24 -20.38 -12.61
CA LEU A 516 0.72 -21.67 -12.23
C LEU A 516 -0.45 -21.62 -11.24
N HIS A 517 -0.58 -20.51 -10.50
CA HIS A 517 -1.49 -20.42 -9.37
C HIS A 517 -2.73 -19.55 -9.63
N THR A 518 -2.59 -18.43 -10.32
CA THR A 518 -3.63 -17.41 -10.39
C THR A 518 -3.83 -16.86 -11.80
N LYS A 519 -4.90 -16.10 -11.97
CA LYS A 519 -5.15 -15.27 -13.15
C LYS A 519 -4.27 -14.02 -13.10
N ILE A 520 -3.89 -13.56 -14.28
CA ILE A 520 -2.98 -12.44 -14.49
C ILE A 520 -3.72 -11.32 -15.21
N CYS A 521 -3.61 -10.11 -14.70
CA CYS A 521 -4.21 -8.92 -15.29
C CYS A 521 -3.12 -7.98 -15.82
N LYS A 522 -3.12 -7.73 -17.12
CA LYS A 522 -2.31 -6.69 -17.76
C LYS A 522 -3.06 -5.36 -17.74
N ILE A 523 -2.38 -4.30 -17.32
CA ILE A 523 -2.84 -2.92 -17.39
C ILE A 523 -2.12 -2.24 -18.55
N PRO A 524 -2.77 -1.95 -19.69
CA PRO A 524 -2.11 -1.45 -20.91
C PRO A 524 -1.80 0.05 -20.82
N LYS A 525 -1.21 0.48 -19.73
CA LYS A 525 -0.79 1.85 -19.44
C LYS A 525 0.64 1.83 -18.92
N ILE A 526 1.36 2.91 -19.15
CA ILE A 526 2.67 3.09 -18.52
C ILE A 526 2.50 3.24 -17.00
N GLY A 527 3.16 2.37 -16.25
CA GLY A 527 3.17 2.41 -14.78
C GLY A 527 4.55 2.63 -14.19
N TYR A 528 5.60 2.33 -14.95
CA TYR A 528 6.95 2.21 -14.43
C TYR A 528 7.99 2.85 -15.34
N ILE A 529 8.96 3.54 -14.72
CA ILE A 529 10.08 4.20 -15.39
C ILE A 529 11.34 3.60 -14.80
N GLN A 530 12.01 2.73 -15.58
CA GLN A 530 13.24 2.08 -15.21
C GLN A 530 14.45 2.90 -15.67
N PHE A 531 15.36 3.19 -14.73
CA PHE A 531 16.58 3.92 -15.06
C PHE A 531 17.73 2.98 -15.40
N ILE A 532 18.27 3.12 -16.60
CA ILE A 532 19.49 2.44 -17.04
C ILE A 532 20.66 3.43 -16.90
N TYR A 533 21.44 3.25 -15.86
CA TYR A 533 22.59 4.08 -15.59
C TYR A 533 23.83 3.61 -16.36
N ASN A 534 24.36 4.46 -17.21
CA ASN A 534 25.65 4.23 -17.89
C ASN A 534 26.81 4.44 -16.89
N ASN A 535 26.87 3.64 -15.86
CA ASN A 535 27.97 3.72 -14.93
C ASN A 535 29.21 3.04 -15.52
N HIS A 536 30.26 3.79 -15.77
CA HIS A 536 31.62 3.26 -15.98
C HIS A 536 32.14 2.41 -14.80
N SER A 537 31.36 2.25 -13.75
CA SER A 537 31.65 1.38 -12.60
C SER A 537 31.24 -0.09 -12.77
N GLY A 538 30.63 -0.46 -13.90
CA GLY A 538 30.42 -1.86 -14.28
C GLY A 538 29.53 -2.68 -13.32
N GLN A 539 28.57 -2.06 -12.65
CA GLN A 539 27.73 -2.74 -11.65
C GLN A 539 26.25 -2.84 -12.04
N ASN A 540 25.96 -2.96 -13.33
CA ASN A 540 24.62 -3.44 -13.70
C ASN A 540 24.59 -4.96 -13.49
N THR A 541 23.67 -5.44 -12.65
CA THR A 541 23.50 -6.87 -12.34
C THR A 541 23.33 -7.70 -13.61
N HIS A 542 22.67 -7.16 -14.63
CA HIS A 542 22.47 -7.82 -15.92
C HIS A 542 23.78 -8.07 -16.67
N ASP A 543 24.69 -7.12 -16.70
CA ASP A 543 25.94 -7.24 -17.44
C ASP A 543 26.94 -8.16 -16.73
N LEU A 544 27.01 -8.05 -15.39
CA LEU A 544 27.94 -8.86 -14.60
C LEU A 544 27.51 -10.31 -14.45
N SER A 545 26.21 -10.58 -14.48
CA SER A 545 25.66 -11.91 -14.17
C SER A 545 24.93 -12.56 -15.32
N ARG A 546 25.01 -12.03 -16.54
CA ARG A 546 24.24 -12.50 -17.72
C ARG A 546 24.30 -14.02 -17.94
N ALA A 547 25.49 -14.61 -17.88
CA ALA A 547 25.66 -16.06 -18.07
C ALA A 547 25.03 -16.86 -16.92
N ASP A 548 25.09 -16.35 -15.68
CA ASP A 548 24.50 -16.98 -14.52
C ASP A 548 22.98 -16.85 -14.52
N ILE A 549 22.45 -15.69 -14.89
CA ILE A 549 21.02 -15.48 -15.10
C ILE A 549 20.48 -16.48 -16.11
N GLN A 550 21.09 -16.59 -17.30
CA GLN A 550 20.66 -17.52 -18.34
C GLN A 550 20.70 -18.98 -17.88
N ARG A 551 21.71 -19.37 -17.11
CA ARG A 551 21.83 -20.72 -16.57
C ARG A 551 20.72 -21.02 -15.56
N ARG A 552 20.46 -20.11 -14.63
CA ARG A 552 19.39 -20.26 -13.63
C ARG A 552 18.02 -20.26 -14.28
N VAL A 553 17.75 -19.34 -15.19
CA VAL A 553 16.48 -19.29 -15.93
C VAL A 553 16.21 -20.61 -16.64
N ARG A 554 17.20 -21.19 -17.30
CA ARG A 554 17.07 -22.52 -17.94
C ARG A 554 16.75 -23.61 -16.89
N SER A 555 17.45 -23.60 -15.77
CA SER A 555 17.22 -24.58 -14.71
C SER A 555 15.80 -24.45 -14.13
N ILE A 556 15.35 -23.23 -13.87
CA ILE A 556 13.99 -22.93 -13.40
C ILE A 556 12.96 -23.38 -14.44
N MET A 557 13.15 -23.04 -15.70
CA MET A 557 12.28 -23.44 -16.81
C MET A 557 12.14 -24.95 -16.89
N TYR A 558 13.25 -25.70 -16.88
CA TYR A 558 13.19 -27.15 -16.88
C TYR A 558 12.48 -27.74 -15.67
N HIS A 559 12.69 -27.15 -14.49
CA HIS A 559 12.01 -27.61 -13.28
C HIS A 559 10.49 -27.45 -13.36
N TYR A 560 10.00 -26.39 -13.99
CA TYR A 560 8.59 -26.09 -14.06
C TYR A 560 7.90 -26.50 -15.38
N ASN A 561 8.64 -26.97 -16.38
CA ASN A 561 8.13 -27.15 -17.74
C ASN A 561 6.86 -28.00 -17.83
N ASP A 562 6.83 -29.15 -17.14
CA ASP A 562 5.65 -30.03 -17.12
C ASP A 562 4.44 -29.38 -16.42
N ARG A 563 4.69 -28.59 -15.39
CA ARG A 563 3.64 -27.84 -14.69
C ARG A 563 3.08 -26.71 -15.56
N ILE A 564 3.95 -26.03 -16.29
CA ILE A 564 3.57 -25.00 -17.26
C ILE A 564 2.69 -25.61 -18.35
N ALA A 565 3.10 -26.77 -18.93
CA ALA A 565 2.31 -27.47 -19.92
C ALA A 565 0.93 -27.86 -19.40
N LYS A 566 0.88 -28.45 -18.21
CA LYS A 566 -0.40 -28.80 -17.55
C LYS A 566 -1.28 -27.56 -17.32
N ARG A 567 -0.67 -26.42 -16.95
CA ARG A 567 -1.44 -25.19 -16.75
C ARG A 567 -2.03 -24.67 -18.06
N PHE A 568 -1.31 -24.74 -19.18
CA PHE A 568 -1.87 -24.40 -20.48
C PHE A 568 -3.01 -25.36 -20.89
N GLU A 569 -2.88 -26.65 -20.64
CA GLU A 569 -3.96 -27.62 -20.83
C GLU A 569 -5.21 -27.24 -20.03
N GLU A 570 -5.07 -26.90 -18.73
CA GLU A 570 -6.17 -26.43 -17.86
C GLU A 570 -6.83 -25.16 -18.39
N LEU A 571 -6.07 -24.28 -19.03
CA LEU A 571 -6.54 -23.06 -19.66
C LEU A 571 -7.13 -23.27 -21.07
N GLY A 572 -7.06 -24.48 -21.60
CA GLY A 572 -7.51 -24.80 -22.95
C GLY A 572 -6.61 -24.21 -24.06
N VAL A 573 -5.34 -23.98 -23.76
CA VAL A 573 -4.35 -23.35 -24.65
C VAL A 573 -3.34 -24.39 -25.12
N GLU A 574 -3.07 -24.43 -26.44
CA GLU A 574 -2.02 -25.28 -26.99
C GLU A 574 -0.63 -24.86 -26.49
N ASP A 575 0.09 -25.75 -25.84
CA ASP A 575 1.47 -25.53 -25.44
C ASP A 575 2.46 -25.93 -26.57
N TRP A 576 2.52 -25.08 -27.59
CA TRP A 576 3.37 -25.32 -28.76
C TRP A 576 4.87 -25.17 -28.49
N ALA A 577 5.28 -24.59 -27.32
CA ALA A 577 6.69 -24.39 -26.98
C ALA A 577 7.23 -25.45 -25.99
N TYR A 578 6.46 -26.44 -25.58
CA TYR A 578 6.85 -27.44 -24.57
C TYR A 578 8.15 -28.17 -24.92
N ASN A 579 8.31 -28.57 -26.21
CA ASN A 579 9.45 -29.30 -26.70
C ASN A 579 10.50 -28.43 -27.40
N GLU A 580 10.33 -27.12 -27.40
CA GLU A 580 11.31 -26.25 -28.04
C GLU A 580 12.64 -26.23 -27.28
N ASN A 581 13.74 -26.31 -28.03
CA ASN A 581 15.07 -26.21 -27.45
C ASN A 581 15.51 -24.73 -27.41
N PRO A 582 15.68 -24.14 -26.25
CA PRO A 582 16.10 -22.75 -26.12
C PRO A 582 17.50 -22.47 -26.65
N ASN A 583 18.29 -23.51 -26.92
CA ASN A 583 19.60 -23.37 -27.56
C ASN A 583 19.51 -23.45 -29.09
N ASN A 584 18.35 -23.72 -29.69
CA ASN A 584 18.15 -23.68 -31.10
C ASN A 584 18.16 -22.22 -31.60
N PRO A 585 19.05 -21.84 -32.53
CA PRO A 585 19.06 -20.48 -33.06
C PRO A 585 17.75 -20.05 -33.71
N LEU A 586 17.00 -20.99 -34.30
CA LEU A 586 15.69 -20.72 -34.90
C LEU A 586 14.54 -20.69 -33.89
N TRP A 587 14.80 -21.02 -32.66
CA TRP A 587 13.77 -21.02 -31.63
C TRP A 587 13.13 -19.63 -31.40
N ALA A 588 13.96 -18.59 -31.49
CA ALA A 588 13.49 -17.21 -31.38
C ALA A 588 12.56 -16.78 -32.53
N GLU A 589 12.66 -17.40 -33.69
CA GLU A 589 11.89 -17.05 -34.88
C GLU A 589 10.54 -17.79 -34.98
N SER A 590 10.34 -18.81 -34.15
CA SER A 590 9.09 -19.58 -34.17
C SER A 590 7.90 -18.79 -33.64
N ARG A 591 6.80 -18.83 -34.37
CA ARG A 591 5.50 -18.26 -33.96
C ARG A 591 5.55 -16.81 -33.46
N PHE A 592 6.30 -15.94 -34.10
CA PHE A 592 6.31 -14.52 -33.80
C PHE A 592 4.92 -13.89 -33.96
N GLY A 593 4.56 -13.04 -33.02
CA GLY A 593 3.33 -12.28 -33.04
C GLY A 593 2.06 -13.11 -32.88
N GLU A 594 2.19 -14.40 -32.69
CA GLU A 594 1.05 -15.18 -32.22
C GLU A 594 0.70 -14.79 -30.80
N SER A 595 -0.48 -14.31 -30.68
CA SER A 595 -0.84 -13.84 -29.50
C SER A 595 -1.58 -14.17 -28.69
N GLU A 596 -1.71 -14.13 -27.72
CA GLU A 596 -2.49 -13.81 -27.25
C GLU A 596 -2.86 -13.57 -25.96
N ASN A 597 -3.87 -13.09 -25.53
CA ASN A 597 -4.52 -12.61 -24.33
C ASN A 597 -5.27 -13.67 -23.52
N TYR A 598 -5.11 -14.92 -23.86
CA TYR A 598 -5.89 -16.01 -23.31
C TYR A 598 -5.56 -16.36 -21.84
N VAL A 599 -4.38 -15.99 -21.36
CA VAL A 599 -4.01 -16.15 -19.94
C VAL A 599 -4.05 -14.85 -19.16
N ASN A 600 -4.28 -13.72 -19.84
CA ASN A 600 -4.28 -12.40 -19.25
C ASN A 600 -5.68 -11.79 -19.27
N TYR A 601 -5.97 -11.03 -18.25
CA TYR A 601 -7.10 -10.10 -18.24
C TYR A 601 -6.56 -8.73 -18.63
N ILE A 602 -7.17 -8.09 -19.60
CA ILE A 602 -6.79 -6.75 -20.01
C ILE A 602 -7.75 -5.79 -19.34
N TYR A 603 -7.20 -4.87 -18.58
CA TYR A 603 -7.92 -3.75 -18.02
C TYR A 603 -8.27 -2.79 -19.18
N ASN A 604 -9.54 -2.54 -19.38
CA ASN A 604 -10.04 -1.54 -20.33
C ASN A 604 -10.44 -0.31 -19.54
N ASP A 605 -10.12 0.86 -20.07
CA ASP A 605 -10.45 2.16 -19.50
C ASP A 605 -11.95 2.40 -19.38
#